data_4de482077d18e5329cfbf41d62d04481
#
_entry.id   4de482077d18e5329cfbf41d62d04481
#
_cell.length_a   1.000
_cell.length_b   1.000
_cell.length_c   1.000
_cell.angle_alpha   90.00
_cell.angle_beta   90.00
_cell.angle_gamma   90.00
#
_symmetry.space_group_name_H-M   'P 1'
#
loop_
_entity.id
_entity.type
_entity.pdbx_description
1 polymer ?
#
loop_
_entity_poly.entity_id
_entity_poly.type
_entity_poly.pdbx_seq_one_letter_code
_entity_poly.pdbx_strand_id
1 'polypeptide(L)'
;MLNYPLQIGKLQRQLPSIDLNSELKIASFVILGDAEVTREAARLLAPHLPTELDAIVTMESKGIPLAHELALLTRHPRYFVIRKGVKAYMHNPYVTTVQAITTSEPQQLVLDGADALALKG
;
A
#
# COMPACT_ATOMS: atom_id res chain seq x y z
N MET A 1 -27.52 3.08 5.86
CA MET A 1 -26.19 2.94 5.22
C MET A 1 -25.90 1.47 5.02
N LEU A 2 -25.62 1.09 3.78
CA LEU A 2 -25.26 -0.28 3.47
C LEU A 2 -23.80 -0.53 3.84
N ASN A 3 -23.57 -1.63 4.53
CA ASN A 3 -22.22 -2.09 4.85
C ASN A 3 -21.92 -3.36 4.06
N TYR A 4 -20.67 -3.45 3.63
CA TYR A 4 -20.18 -4.65 2.97
C TYR A 4 -19.39 -5.49 3.99
N PRO A 5 -19.79 -6.72 4.28
CA PRO A 5 -19.03 -7.57 5.19
C PRO A 5 -17.78 -8.07 4.50
N LEU A 6 -16.64 -7.90 5.16
CA LEU A 6 -15.34 -8.39 4.68
C LEU A 6 -14.76 -9.34 5.70
N GLN A 7 -14.36 -10.51 5.27
CA GLN A 7 -13.63 -11.46 6.09
C GLN A 7 -12.19 -11.57 5.62
N ILE A 8 -11.26 -11.41 6.55
CA ILE A 8 -9.83 -11.57 6.30
C ILE A 8 -9.33 -12.59 7.32
N GLY A 9 -9.12 -13.83 6.87
CA GLY A 9 -8.76 -14.92 7.78
C GLY A 9 -9.82 -15.11 8.86
N LYS A 10 -9.42 -14.92 10.11
CA LYS A 10 -10.30 -15.03 11.27
C LYS A 10 -11.03 -13.74 11.62
N LEU A 11 -10.69 -12.65 10.95
CA LEU A 11 -11.21 -11.34 11.26
C LEU A 11 -12.37 -10.98 10.35
N GLN A 12 -13.33 -10.24 10.90
CA GLN A 12 -14.44 -9.67 10.13
C GLN A 12 -14.45 -8.17 10.32
N ARG A 13 -14.79 -7.47 9.24
CA ARG A 13 -14.99 -6.01 9.24
C ARG A 13 -16.23 -5.67 8.43
N GLN A 14 -16.87 -4.58 8.82
CA GLN A 14 -18.02 -4.03 8.08
C GLN A 14 -17.54 -2.77 7.35
N LEU A 15 -17.45 -2.85 6.03
CA LEU A 15 -16.98 -1.73 5.23
C LEU A 15 -18.17 -0.83 4.89
N PRO A 16 -18.12 0.47 5.27
CA PRO A 16 -19.18 1.38 4.92
C PRO A 16 -19.23 1.64 3.41
N SER A 17 -20.43 1.75 2.88
CA SER A 17 -20.63 2.16 1.50
C SER A 17 -20.52 3.68 1.43
N ILE A 18 -19.66 4.19 0.57
CA ILE A 18 -19.39 5.62 0.41
C ILE A 18 -19.62 6.01 -1.04
N ASP A 19 -20.37 7.11 -1.23
CA ASP A 19 -20.58 7.69 -2.55
C ASP A 19 -19.37 8.52 -2.94
N LEU A 20 -18.69 8.17 -4.01
CA LEU A 20 -17.61 8.99 -4.57
C LEU A 20 -18.18 10.09 -5.48
N ASN A 21 -19.28 9.78 -6.15
CA ASN A 21 -20.03 10.73 -6.99
C ASN A 21 -21.44 10.17 -7.21
N SER A 22 -22.23 10.79 -8.09
CA SER A 22 -23.60 10.38 -8.35
C SER A 22 -23.74 8.98 -8.97
N GLU A 23 -22.67 8.45 -9.55
CA GLU A 23 -22.71 7.19 -10.29
C GLU A 23 -21.91 6.06 -9.65
N LEU A 24 -21.01 6.40 -8.72
CA LEU A 24 -20.04 5.43 -8.18
C LEU A 24 -20.07 5.37 -6.66
N LYS A 25 -20.33 4.18 -6.16
CA LYS A 25 -20.21 3.84 -4.73
C LYS A 25 -19.07 2.85 -4.54
N ILE A 26 -18.41 2.96 -3.44
CA ILE A 26 -17.38 2.00 -3.05
C ILE A 26 -17.64 1.45 -1.65
N ALA A 27 -17.22 0.21 -1.41
CA ALA A 27 -17.05 -0.31 -0.06
C ALA A 27 -15.72 0.21 0.46
N SER A 28 -15.77 1.12 1.42
CA SER A 28 -14.54 1.78 1.91
C SER A 28 -13.74 0.87 2.81
N PHE A 29 -12.57 0.47 2.34
CA PHE A 29 -11.62 -0.31 3.11
C PHE A 29 -10.42 0.55 3.48
N VAL A 30 -10.26 0.80 4.78
CA VAL A 30 -9.15 1.59 5.29
C VAL A 30 -8.33 0.72 6.23
N ILE A 31 -7.15 0.32 5.77
CA ILE A 31 -6.25 -0.52 6.57
C ILE A 31 -5.44 0.30 7.59
N LEU A 32 -5.28 1.60 7.36
CA LEU A 32 -4.51 2.46 8.25
C LEU A 32 -5.16 2.51 9.63
N GLY A 33 -4.36 2.20 10.65
CA GLY A 33 -4.83 2.14 12.03
C GLY A 33 -5.38 0.80 12.46
N ASP A 34 -5.66 -0.11 11.54
CA ASP A 34 -6.16 -1.45 11.86
C ASP A 34 -5.00 -2.45 11.91
N ALA A 35 -4.37 -2.53 13.06
CA ALA A 35 -3.20 -3.38 13.25
C ALA A 35 -3.52 -4.87 13.14
N GLU A 36 -4.70 -5.28 13.61
CA GLU A 36 -5.12 -6.69 13.52
C GLU A 36 -5.28 -7.13 12.06
N VAL A 37 -5.99 -6.34 11.27
CA VAL A 37 -6.20 -6.64 9.85
C VAL A 37 -4.87 -6.64 9.11
N THR A 38 -4.00 -5.68 9.39
CA THR A 38 -2.68 -5.59 8.73
C THR A 38 -1.86 -6.85 9.00
N ARG A 39 -1.81 -7.28 10.25
CA ARG A 39 -1.06 -8.50 10.63
C ARG A 39 -1.67 -9.77 10.01
N GLU A 40 -2.97 -9.91 10.09
CA GLU A 40 -3.66 -11.07 9.52
C GLU A 40 -3.50 -11.15 8.00
N ALA A 41 -3.66 -10.02 7.31
CA ALA A 41 -3.47 -9.96 5.87
C ALA A 41 -2.04 -10.34 5.47
N ALA A 42 -1.05 -9.82 6.18
CA ALA A 42 0.36 -10.17 5.91
C ALA A 42 0.62 -11.65 6.12
N ARG A 43 0.08 -12.22 7.21
CA ARG A 43 0.21 -13.65 7.52
C ARG A 43 -0.38 -14.52 6.40
N LEU A 44 -1.53 -14.12 5.86
CA LEU A 44 -2.18 -14.85 4.77
C LEU A 44 -1.47 -14.71 3.44
N LEU A 45 -0.89 -13.53 3.18
CA LEU A 45 -0.21 -13.25 1.92
C LEU A 45 1.20 -13.84 1.84
N ALA A 46 1.91 -13.88 2.96
CA ALA A 46 3.32 -14.29 2.99
C ALA A 46 3.58 -15.66 2.30
N PRO A 47 2.77 -16.70 2.50
CA PRO A 47 2.98 -17.98 1.83
C PRO A 47 2.82 -17.94 0.31
N HIS A 48 2.16 -16.90 -0.21
CA HIS A 48 1.93 -16.73 -1.65
C HIS A 48 3.02 -15.91 -2.34
N LEU A 49 3.95 -15.37 -1.57
CA LEU A 49 5.07 -14.61 -2.14
C LEU A 49 6.09 -15.56 -2.76
N PRO A 50 6.84 -15.12 -3.79
CA PRO A 50 7.94 -15.92 -4.33
C PRO A 50 8.95 -16.28 -3.23
N THR A 51 9.53 -17.47 -3.31
CA THR A 51 10.56 -17.90 -2.37
C THR A 51 11.84 -17.08 -2.51
N GLU A 52 12.14 -16.63 -3.72
CA GLU A 52 13.24 -15.71 -3.97
C GLU A 52 12.65 -14.33 -4.26
N LEU A 53 12.66 -13.50 -3.24
CA LEU A 53 12.09 -12.17 -3.28
C LEU A 53 13.18 -11.16 -2.92
N ASP A 54 13.59 -10.35 -3.88
CA ASP A 54 14.67 -9.39 -3.69
C ASP A 54 14.24 -8.17 -2.88
N ALA A 55 13.02 -7.70 -3.11
CA ALA A 55 12.54 -6.47 -2.48
C ALA A 55 11.03 -6.43 -2.38
N ILE A 56 10.56 -5.69 -1.39
CA ILE A 56 9.14 -5.34 -1.23
C ILE A 56 9.02 -3.85 -1.50
N VAL A 57 8.11 -3.49 -2.39
CA VAL A 57 7.85 -2.10 -2.77
C VAL A 57 6.38 -1.79 -2.55
N THR A 58 6.10 -0.65 -1.98
CA THR A 58 4.73 -0.18 -1.79
C THR A 58 4.61 1.28 -2.17
N MET A 59 3.38 1.74 -2.30
CA MET A 59 3.08 3.16 -2.53
C MET A 59 2.48 3.78 -1.28
N GLU A 60 2.81 5.03 -1.00
CA GLU A 60 2.17 5.83 0.04
C GLU A 60 0.67 5.88 -0.26
N SER A 61 -0.26 5.70 0.69
CA SER A 61 0.03 5.60 2.14
C SER A 61 -0.42 4.27 2.72
N LYS A 62 -1.53 3.70 2.24
CA LYS A 62 -2.22 2.57 2.87
C LYS A 62 -1.45 1.26 2.79
N GLY A 63 -0.59 1.12 1.80
CA GLY A 63 0.23 -0.08 1.65
C GLY A 63 1.42 -0.16 2.59
N ILE A 64 1.79 0.95 3.25
CA ILE A 64 2.98 1.01 4.10
C ILE A 64 2.91 0.00 5.26
N PRO A 65 1.83 -0.04 6.06
CA PRO A 65 1.77 -1.01 7.16
C PRO A 65 1.86 -2.45 6.69
N LEU A 66 1.21 -2.78 5.58
CA LEU A 66 1.24 -4.14 5.02
C LEU A 66 2.64 -4.52 4.55
N ALA A 67 3.31 -3.62 3.84
CA ALA A 67 4.68 -3.84 3.38
C ALA A 67 5.63 -4.04 4.56
N HIS A 68 5.46 -3.26 5.63
CA HIS A 68 6.24 -3.39 6.85
C HIS A 68 6.10 -4.80 7.46
N GLU A 69 4.85 -5.25 7.65
CA GLU A 69 4.60 -6.58 8.22
C GLU A 69 5.14 -7.69 7.31
N LEU A 70 4.98 -7.56 6.00
CA LEU A 70 5.53 -8.54 5.05
C LEU A 70 7.06 -8.57 5.08
N ALA A 71 7.70 -7.42 5.21
CA ALA A 71 9.16 -7.36 5.33
C ALA A 71 9.65 -8.11 6.56
N LEU A 72 8.96 -7.94 7.70
CA LEU A 72 9.29 -8.69 8.92
C LEU A 72 9.10 -10.20 8.73
N LEU A 73 8.00 -10.62 8.13
CA LEU A 73 7.70 -12.04 7.93
C LEU A 73 8.67 -12.72 6.93
N THR A 74 9.12 -11.99 5.94
CA THR A 74 10.04 -12.49 4.91
C THR A 74 11.51 -12.23 5.24
N ARG A 75 11.78 -11.65 6.40
CA ARG A 75 13.13 -11.32 6.87
C ARG A 75 13.89 -10.36 5.97
N HIS A 76 13.17 -9.43 5.34
CA HIS A 76 13.78 -8.32 4.61
C HIS A 76 14.09 -7.21 5.59
N PRO A 77 15.32 -6.69 5.60
CA PRO A 77 15.70 -5.63 6.55
C PRO A 77 15.08 -4.28 6.22
N ARG A 78 14.56 -4.12 5.02
CA ARG A 78 13.91 -2.89 4.58
C ARG A 78 12.89 -3.17 3.48
N TYR A 79 12.03 -2.20 3.25
CA TYR A 79 11.11 -2.14 2.12
C TYR A 79 11.19 -0.74 1.53
N PHE A 80 10.65 -0.57 0.32
CA PHE A 80 10.78 0.69 -0.42
C PHE A 80 9.41 1.32 -0.58
N VAL A 81 9.35 2.65 -0.42
CA VAL A 81 8.09 3.38 -0.48
C VAL A 81 8.14 4.41 -1.61
N ILE A 82 7.24 4.23 -2.57
CA ILE A 82 7.02 5.24 -3.61
C ILE A 82 6.16 6.34 -2.99
N ARG A 83 6.68 7.56 -2.95
CA ARG A 83 6.06 8.68 -2.28
C ARG A 83 5.17 9.48 -3.26
N LYS A 84 4.29 10.31 -2.71
CA LYS A 84 3.37 11.15 -3.48
C LYS A 84 3.93 12.54 -3.78
N GLY A 85 5.16 12.79 -3.42
CA GLY A 85 5.84 14.05 -3.68
C GLY A 85 7.33 13.92 -3.39
N VAL A 86 8.12 14.82 -3.96
CA VAL A 86 9.56 14.89 -3.70
C VAL A 86 9.79 15.37 -2.28
N LYS A 87 10.67 14.66 -1.55
CA LYS A 87 11.03 15.01 -0.17
C LYS A 87 12.47 15.54 -0.12
N ALA A 88 12.74 16.38 0.88
CA ALA A 88 14.03 17.06 0.99
C ALA A 88 15.25 16.13 1.08
N TYR A 89 15.06 14.91 1.60
CA TYR A 89 16.14 13.94 1.73
C TYR A 89 16.46 13.19 0.42
N MET A 90 15.63 13.34 -0.62
CA MET A 90 15.78 12.57 -1.86
C MET A 90 16.91 13.12 -2.73
N HIS A 91 17.59 12.20 -3.41
CA HIS A 91 18.64 12.51 -4.39
C HIS A 91 18.24 11.93 -5.74
N ASN A 92 18.20 12.79 -6.76
CA ASN A 92 17.88 12.40 -8.13
C ASN A 92 16.63 11.52 -8.23
N PRO A 93 15.47 11.96 -7.68
CA PRO A 93 14.28 11.13 -7.67
C PRO A 93 13.71 10.91 -9.08
N TYR A 94 13.14 9.74 -9.27
CA TYR A 94 12.32 9.43 -10.44
C TYR A 94 10.89 9.86 -10.15
N VAL A 95 10.30 10.64 -11.05
CA VAL A 95 8.96 11.20 -10.87
C VAL A 95 8.10 10.86 -12.07
N THR A 96 6.89 10.39 -11.81
CA THR A 96 5.86 10.26 -12.84
C THR A 96 4.53 10.79 -12.30
N THR A 97 3.62 11.12 -13.21
CA THR A 97 2.31 11.66 -12.86
C THR A 97 1.23 10.62 -13.18
N VAL A 98 0.30 10.43 -12.27
CA VAL A 98 -0.82 9.49 -12.42
C VAL A 98 -2.14 10.15 -12.02
N GLN A 99 -3.24 9.62 -12.56
CA GLN A 99 -4.59 10.05 -12.23
C GLN A 99 -5.31 8.92 -11.50
N ALA A 100 -5.69 9.15 -10.23
CA ALA A 100 -6.45 8.19 -9.47
C ALA A 100 -7.97 8.43 -9.66
N ILE A 101 -8.76 7.36 -9.58
CA ILE A 101 -10.23 7.46 -9.68
C ILE A 101 -10.85 8.15 -8.47
N THR A 102 -10.14 8.15 -7.34
CA THR A 102 -10.63 8.71 -6.08
C THR A 102 -10.27 10.19 -5.89
N THR A 103 -9.49 10.76 -6.81
CA THR A 103 -9.08 12.17 -6.75
C THR A 103 -9.31 12.84 -8.09
N SER A 104 -9.66 14.14 -8.06
CA SER A 104 -9.90 14.91 -9.27
C SER A 104 -8.63 15.44 -9.92
N GLU A 105 -7.54 15.54 -9.15
CA GLU A 105 -6.28 16.11 -9.63
C GLU A 105 -5.22 15.04 -9.85
N PRO A 106 -4.30 15.26 -10.83
CA PRO A 106 -3.17 14.36 -11.03
C PRO A 106 -2.30 14.28 -9.78
N GLN A 107 -1.77 13.09 -9.52
CA GLN A 107 -0.86 12.84 -8.40
C GLN A 107 0.50 12.44 -8.93
N GLN A 108 1.54 12.70 -8.15
CA GLN A 108 2.88 12.24 -8.45
C GLN A 108 3.15 10.89 -7.79
N LEU A 109 3.95 10.08 -8.46
CA LEU A 109 4.61 8.93 -7.87
C LEU A 109 6.11 9.20 -7.94
N VAL A 110 6.77 9.11 -6.79
CA VAL A 110 8.17 9.52 -6.65
C VAL A 110 8.97 8.42 -5.99
N LEU A 111 10.00 7.95 -6.67
CA LEU A 111 10.97 6.99 -6.13
C LEU A 111 12.30 7.71 -5.93
N ASP A 112 12.82 7.71 -4.70
CA ASP A 112 14.13 8.27 -4.41
C ASP A 112 15.20 7.57 -5.25
N GLY A 113 16.13 8.35 -5.80
CA GLY A 113 17.22 7.82 -6.59
C GLY A 113 18.08 6.82 -5.83
N ALA A 114 18.27 7.00 -4.53
CA ALA A 114 18.98 6.06 -3.68
C ALA A 114 18.25 4.71 -3.62
N ASP A 115 16.92 4.73 -3.51
CA ASP A 115 16.11 3.51 -3.52
C ASP A 115 16.15 2.83 -4.90
N ALA A 116 16.11 3.61 -5.96
CA ALA A 116 16.21 3.08 -7.32
C ALA A 116 17.53 2.34 -7.54
N LEU A 117 18.64 2.88 -7.02
CA LEU A 117 19.94 2.21 -7.08
C LEU A 117 19.95 0.90 -6.29
N ALA A 118 19.33 0.89 -5.11
CA ALA A 118 19.24 -0.32 -4.29
C ALA A 118 18.37 -1.40 -4.95
N LEU A 119 17.37 -1.00 -5.73
CA LEU A 119 16.48 -1.91 -6.44
C LEU A 119 17.04 -2.41 -7.77
N LYS A 120 18.10 -1.82 -8.25
CA LYS A 120 18.73 -2.20 -9.51
C LYS A 120 19.33 -3.60 -9.36
N GLY A 121 18.87 -4.50 -10.20
CA GLY A 121 19.25 -5.91 -10.17
C GLY A 121 20.70 -6.22 -10.51
#